data_63aa24dc63c31c30bf6d9c81c7b0bb64
#
_entry.id   63aa24dc63c31c30bf6d9c81c7b0bb64
#
_cell.length_a   1.000
_cell.length_b   1.000
_cell.length_c   1.000
_cell.angle_alpha   90.00
_cell.angle_beta   90.00
_cell.angle_gamma   90.00
#
_symmetry.space_group_name_H-M   'P 1'
#
loop_
_entity.id
_entity.type
_entity.pdbx_description
1 polymer ?
#
loop_
_entity_poly.entity_id
_entity_poly.type
_entity_poly.pdbx_seq_one_letter_code
_entity_poly.pdbx_strand_id
1 'polypeptide(L)'
;LLGGAQIEGWYAPDISHDPQSKIANWNTDALAKFLKTGVAPDNAKVVGPMQEAVQDSLQYLTDADLHAMAVYLKDQANNNTPETPSKSSLPRLAAGKRLYEDNCSSCHQSNGMGRKGTIPALAGNDSVTASEPYNVIMAMLEGFQPQGTWGAMGSFADRLNDDQISAIANYVRTAWGNDAPPNATPWSVGNWRKNATAAAGNTHALLCPNLAQGVIQPALSASPEALKQAAKDQGRMATLVANYRTARPGTSNAEVIEALSTAYCRAVSSDKISEARMSADIAGFAQHIAVVLAGSSNSAAGADHGAKTSSLMAPVAAPR
;
A
#
# COMPACT_ATOMS: atom_id res chain seq x y z
N LEU A 1 -13.61 -12.96 25.37
CA LEU A 1 -13.94 -11.54 25.29
C LEU A 1 -12.82 -10.87 24.49
N LEU A 2 -13.15 -9.90 23.61
CA LEU A 2 -12.21 -9.16 22.78
C LEU A 2 -11.45 -9.98 21.71
N GLY A 3 -11.95 -11.16 21.35
CA GLY A 3 -11.35 -12.09 20.37
C GLY A 3 -11.63 -11.73 18.91
N GLY A 4 -11.95 -10.49 18.62
CA GLY A 4 -12.30 -10.03 17.29
C GLY A 4 -13.74 -10.35 16.89
N ALA A 5 -14.29 -9.56 15.96
CA ALA A 5 -15.63 -9.76 15.40
C ALA A 5 -15.83 -8.94 14.12
N GLN A 6 -16.80 -9.34 13.30
CA GLN A 6 -17.29 -8.52 12.20
C GLN A 6 -18.26 -7.46 12.69
N ILE A 7 -18.06 -6.22 12.24
CA ILE A 7 -18.91 -5.07 12.51
C ILE A 7 -19.05 -4.27 11.21
N GLU A 8 -20.26 -4.18 10.65
CA GLU A 8 -20.58 -3.34 9.48
C GLU A 8 -19.64 -3.55 8.27
N GLY A 9 -19.26 -4.80 8.00
CA GLY A 9 -18.35 -5.12 6.91
C GLY A 9 -16.86 -5.01 7.24
N TRP A 10 -16.51 -4.55 8.42
CA TRP A 10 -15.15 -4.49 8.95
C TRP A 10 -14.88 -5.65 9.91
N TYR A 11 -13.62 -5.95 10.13
CA TYR A 11 -13.19 -6.93 11.11
C TYR A 11 -12.42 -6.23 12.24
N ALA A 12 -12.99 -6.23 13.45
CA ALA A 12 -12.27 -5.84 14.65
C ALA A 12 -11.26 -6.95 14.99
N PRO A 13 -9.93 -6.66 14.97
CA PRO A 13 -8.94 -7.67 15.29
C PRO A 13 -9.07 -8.18 16.73
N ASP A 14 -8.58 -9.40 16.99
CA ASP A 14 -8.40 -9.90 18.35
C ASP A 14 -7.32 -9.05 19.06
N ILE A 15 -7.72 -8.32 20.09
CA ILE A 15 -6.82 -7.47 20.88
C ILE A 15 -6.48 -8.09 22.24
N SER A 16 -7.02 -9.27 22.55
CA SER A 16 -6.81 -9.96 23.83
C SER A 16 -5.86 -11.14 23.71
N HIS A 17 -5.78 -11.78 22.54
CA HIS A 17 -5.16 -13.08 22.41
C HIS A 17 -4.25 -13.22 21.18
N ASP A 18 -4.24 -12.26 20.27
CA ASP A 18 -3.36 -12.29 19.11
C ASP A 18 -1.94 -11.84 19.53
N PRO A 19 -0.96 -12.76 19.54
CA PRO A 19 0.42 -12.43 19.88
C PRO A 19 1.08 -11.53 18.82
N GLN A 20 0.49 -11.40 17.63
CA GLN A 20 0.91 -10.47 16.59
C GLN A 20 0.30 -9.09 16.83
N SER A 21 -0.70 -8.97 17.70
CA SER A 21 -1.26 -7.67 18.08
C SER A 21 -0.19 -6.84 18.79
N LYS A 22 0.11 -5.70 18.20
CA LYS A 22 1.09 -4.75 18.77
C LYS A 22 0.63 -4.12 20.07
N ILE A 23 -0.66 -4.16 20.38
CA ILE A 23 -1.23 -3.66 21.63
C ILE A 23 -0.54 -4.33 22.82
N ALA A 24 -0.22 -5.61 22.75
CA ALA A 24 0.53 -6.31 23.78
C ALA A 24 1.91 -5.69 24.06
N ASN A 25 2.55 -5.13 23.01
CA ASN A 25 3.89 -4.57 23.07
C ASN A 25 3.93 -3.07 23.40
N TRP A 26 2.80 -2.35 23.33
CA TRP A 26 2.75 -0.93 23.67
C TRP A 26 2.73 -0.75 25.19
N ASN A 27 3.33 0.33 25.68
CA ASN A 27 3.11 0.73 27.06
C ASN A 27 1.70 1.32 27.23
N THR A 28 1.25 1.43 28.47
CA THR A 28 -0.10 1.89 28.82
C THR A 28 -0.38 3.29 28.30
N ASP A 29 0.61 4.19 28.35
CA ASP A 29 0.45 5.57 27.88
C ASP A 29 0.28 5.63 26.35
N ALA A 30 1.03 4.82 25.60
CA ALA A 30 0.90 4.71 24.16
C ALA A 30 -0.49 4.16 23.76
N LEU A 31 -1.00 3.17 24.49
CA LEU A 31 -2.33 2.62 24.27
C LEU A 31 -3.43 3.62 24.64
N ALA A 32 -3.32 4.32 25.75
CA ALA A 32 -4.25 5.39 26.12
C ALA A 32 -4.29 6.50 25.05
N LYS A 33 -3.11 6.91 24.54
CA LYS A 33 -3.01 7.87 23.46
C LYS A 33 -3.65 7.35 22.16
N PHE A 34 -3.46 6.08 21.83
CA PHE A 34 -4.10 5.45 20.68
C PHE A 34 -5.62 5.46 20.82
N LEU A 35 -6.17 5.11 21.97
CA LEU A 35 -7.60 5.18 22.21
C LEU A 35 -8.14 6.61 22.04
N LYS A 36 -7.38 7.63 22.47
CA LYS A 36 -7.78 9.04 22.34
C LYS A 36 -7.72 9.57 20.90
N THR A 37 -6.69 9.19 20.17
CA THR A 37 -6.35 9.82 18.88
C THR A 37 -6.62 8.94 17.67
N GLY A 38 -6.78 7.64 17.87
CA GLY A 38 -6.84 6.65 16.80
C GLY A 38 -5.52 6.44 16.06
N VAL A 39 -4.40 6.98 16.56
CA VAL A 39 -3.08 6.92 15.90
C VAL A 39 -2.10 6.13 16.77
N ALA A 40 -1.58 5.04 16.20
CA ALA A 40 -0.61 4.17 16.82
C ALA A 40 0.83 4.76 16.81
N PRO A 41 1.71 4.33 17.70
CA PRO A 41 3.11 4.78 17.74
C PRO A 41 3.87 4.55 16.42
N ASP A 42 3.54 3.51 15.69
CA ASP A 42 4.15 3.09 14.43
C ASP A 42 3.48 3.67 13.19
N ASN A 43 2.71 4.76 13.36
CA ASN A 43 2.00 5.43 12.29
C ASN A 43 0.82 4.63 11.68
N ALA A 44 0.35 3.55 12.32
CA ALA A 44 -0.93 2.96 11.97
C ALA A 44 -2.08 3.87 12.45
N LYS A 45 -3.22 3.81 11.78
CA LYS A 45 -4.40 4.59 12.13
C LYS A 45 -5.63 3.70 12.12
N VAL A 46 -6.54 3.93 13.07
CA VAL A 46 -7.86 3.29 13.06
C VAL A 46 -8.69 3.76 11.87
N VAL A 47 -9.51 2.86 11.37
CA VAL A 47 -10.40 3.07 10.22
C VAL A 47 -11.77 2.44 10.49
N GLY A 48 -12.76 2.76 9.65
CA GLY A 48 -14.11 2.22 9.77
C GLY A 48 -14.75 2.52 11.15
N PRO A 49 -15.54 1.60 11.72
CA PRO A 49 -16.29 1.81 12.96
C PRO A 49 -15.42 2.24 14.16
N MET A 50 -14.17 1.79 14.23
CA MET A 50 -13.26 2.23 15.30
C MET A 50 -12.87 3.71 15.14
N GLN A 51 -12.81 4.22 13.91
CA GLN A 51 -12.59 5.65 13.67
C GLN A 51 -13.75 6.48 14.21
N GLU A 52 -14.99 6.05 13.99
CA GLU A 52 -16.19 6.69 14.52
C GLU A 52 -16.19 6.66 16.06
N ALA A 53 -15.87 5.51 16.66
CA ALA A 53 -15.76 5.37 18.10
C ALA A 53 -14.75 6.37 18.71
N VAL A 54 -13.62 6.60 18.04
CA VAL A 54 -12.66 7.62 18.49
C VAL A 54 -13.23 9.02 18.33
N GLN A 55 -13.81 9.34 17.18
CA GLN A 55 -14.29 10.69 16.86
C GLN A 55 -15.49 11.12 17.70
N ASP A 56 -16.43 10.22 17.93
CA ASP A 56 -17.71 10.56 18.53
C ASP A 56 -17.73 10.29 20.05
N SER A 57 -16.74 9.55 20.56
CA SER A 57 -16.72 9.15 21.97
C SER A 57 -15.33 9.25 22.62
N LEU A 58 -14.38 8.40 22.22
CA LEU A 58 -13.15 8.18 22.99
C LEU A 58 -12.29 9.45 23.15
N GLN A 59 -12.24 10.31 22.14
CA GLN A 59 -11.44 11.55 22.20
C GLN A 59 -11.89 12.51 23.33
N TYR A 60 -13.15 12.41 23.79
CA TYR A 60 -13.72 13.26 24.82
C TYR A 60 -13.54 12.69 26.24
N LEU A 61 -13.09 11.45 26.38
CA LEU A 61 -12.83 10.87 27.67
C LEU A 61 -11.63 11.53 28.36
N THR A 62 -11.64 11.51 29.71
CA THR A 62 -10.49 12.00 30.48
C THR A 62 -9.27 11.10 30.26
N ASP A 63 -8.08 11.67 30.45
CA ASP A 63 -6.83 10.88 30.36
C ASP A 63 -6.79 9.75 31.41
N ALA A 64 -7.43 9.95 32.57
CA ALA A 64 -7.55 8.93 33.62
C ALA A 64 -8.42 7.74 33.18
N ASP A 65 -9.56 8.01 32.51
CA ASP A 65 -10.45 6.96 31.99
C ASP A 65 -9.77 6.16 30.86
N LEU A 66 -9.12 6.86 29.94
CA LEU A 66 -8.38 6.22 28.85
C LEU A 66 -7.22 5.37 29.37
N HIS A 67 -6.52 5.84 30.42
CA HIS A 67 -5.47 5.07 31.06
C HIS A 67 -6.02 3.81 31.75
N ALA A 68 -7.16 3.92 32.45
CA ALA A 68 -7.82 2.77 33.07
C ALA A 68 -8.25 1.73 32.02
N MET A 69 -8.80 2.16 30.88
CA MET A 69 -9.11 1.29 29.75
C MET A 69 -7.86 0.62 29.20
N ALA A 70 -6.77 1.36 29.05
CA ALA A 70 -5.50 0.81 28.54
C ALA A 70 -4.91 -0.24 29.50
N VAL A 71 -4.97 -0.03 30.81
CA VAL A 71 -4.56 -1.02 31.84
C VAL A 71 -5.38 -2.30 31.68
N TYR A 72 -6.71 -2.18 31.60
CA TYR A 72 -7.60 -3.33 31.44
C TYR A 72 -7.29 -4.12 30.15
N LEU A 73 -7.14 -3.45 29.02
CA LEU A 73 -6.83 -4.11 27.73
C LEU A 73 -5.50 -4.85 27.79
N LYS A 74 -4.48 -4.28 28.43
CA LYS A 74 -3.18 -4.94 28.58
C LYS A 74 -3.24 -6.16 29.48
N ASP A 75 -4.03 -6.13 30.54
CA ASP A 75 -4.24 -7.28 31.42
C ASP A 75 -4.89 -8.44 30.66
N GLN A 76 -5.84 -8.16 29.76
CA GLN A 76 -6.48 -9.18 28.93
C GLN A 76 -5.55 -9.76 27.85
N ALA A 77 -4.58 -9.00 27.34
CA ALA A 77 -3.68 -9.42 26.26
C ALA A 77 -2.62 -10.47 26.68
N ASN A 78 -2.43 -10.73 27.96
CA ASN A 78 -1.32 -11.56 28.46
C ASN A 78 -1.59 -13.08 28.52
N ASN A 79 -2.72 -13.58 28.02
CA ASN A 79 -3.18 -14.93 28.38
C ASN A 79 -3.31 -15.98 27.28
N ASN A 80 -2.76 -15.84 26.04
CA ASN A 80 -2.97 -16.89 25.01
C ASN A 80 -1.82 -17.24 24.06
N THR A 81 -1.94 -18.47 23.52
CA THR A 81 -1.00 -19.16 22.63
C THR A 81 -1.40 -18.97 21.15
N PRO A 82 -0.45 -18.74 20.21
CA PRO A 82 -0.75 -18.50 18.79
C PRO A 82 -1.05 -19.75 17.99
N GLU A 83 -1.97 -19.67 17.02
CA GLU A 83 -2.02 -20.58 15.89
C GLU A 83 -1.10 -20.08 14.75
N THR A 84 -0.30 -20.97 14.19
CA THR A 84 0.66 -20.64 13.13
C THR A 84 0.00 -20.71 11.76
N PRO A 85 0.00 -19.65 10.94
CA PRO A 85 -0.62 -19.66 9.61
C PRO A 85 0.18 -20.47 8.59
N SER A 86 -0.54 -21.14 7.67
CA SER A 86 0.05 -21.89 6.56
C SER A 86 0.50 -20.95 5.42
N LYS A 87 1.76 -21.10 4.96
CA LYS A 87 2.33 -20.31 3.86
C LYS A 87 1.74 -20.71 2.51
N SER A 88 1.07 -19.79 1.83
CA SER A 88 0.45 -19.97 0.51
C SER A 88 1.30 -19.41 -0.66
N SER A 89 1.13 -20.01 -1.81
CA SER A 89 1.80 -19.95 -3.11
C SER A 89 2.48 -18.64 -3.56
N LEU A 90 3.78 -18.72 -3.79
CA LEU A 90 4.71 -17.69 -4.31
C LEU A 90 4.27 -16.92 -5.59
N PRO A 91 3.64 -17.54 -6.63
CA PRO A 91 3.27 -16.82 -7.85
C PRO A 91 2.20 -15.74 -7.65
N ARG A 92 1.22 -15.96 -6.76
CA ARG A 92 0.18 -14.97 -6.44
C ARG A 92 0.74 -13.77 -5.67
N LEU A 93 1.71 -14.00 -4.80
CA LEU A 93 2.39 -12.92 -4.07
C LEU A 93 3.22 -12.04 -5.00
N ALA A 94 3.87 -12.61 -6.01
CA ALA A 94 4.62 -11.85 -7.01
C ALA A 94 3.70 -10.96 -7.88
N ALA A 95 2.50 -11.44 -8.23
CA ALA A 95 1.49 -10.64 -8.91
C ALA A 95 0.97 -9.52 -8.00
N GLY A 96 0.68 -9.83 -6.73
CA GLY A 96 0.27 -8.85 -5.72
C GLY A 96 1.31 -7.75 -5.50
N LYS A 97 2.60 -8.10 -5.47
CA LYS A 97 3.70 -7.12 -5.38
C LYS A 97 3.67 -6.12 -6.53
N ARG A 98 3.58 -6.60 -7.78
CA ARG A 98 3.52 -5.71 -8.95
C ARG A 98 2.30 -4.80 -8.90
N LEU A 99 1.12 -5.35 -8.61
CA LEU A 99 -0.11 -4.58 -8.49
C LEU A 99 -0.03 -3.54 -7.36
N TYR A 100 0.63 -3.86 -6.24
CA TYR A 100 0.91 -2.91 -5.18
C TYR A 100 1.84 -1.78 -5.65
N GLU A 101 2.92 -2.12 -6.33
CA GLU A 101 3.86 -1.14 -6.88
C GLU A 101 3.15 -0.18 -7.84
N ASP A 102 2.25 -0.69 -8.68
CA ASP A 102 1.52 0.08 -9.68
C ASP A 102 0.43 0.99 -9.09
N ASN A 103 -0.22 0.60 -7.99
CA ASN A 103 -1.43 1.26 -7.50
C ASN A 103 -1.32 1.88 -6.10
N CYS A 104 -0.41 1.42 -5.26
CA CYS A 104 -0.40 1.72 -3.82
C CYS A 104 0.90 2.39 -3.36
N SER A 105 2.06 2.05 -3.97
CA SER A 105 3.38 2.46 -3.50
C SER A 105 3.62 3.97 -3.57
N SER A 106 2.94 4.68 -4.47
CA SER A 106 3.00 6.15 -4.58
C SER A 106 2.57 6.86 -3.29
N CYS A 107 1.64 6.27 -2.53
CA CYS A 107 1.16 6.78 -1.25
C CYS A 107 1.77 6.01 -0.06
N HIS A 108 1.66 4.69 -0.06
CA HIS A 108 2.09 3.84 1.06
C HIS A 108 3.57 3.49 1.05
N GLN A 109 4.33 3.96 0.09
CA GLN A 109 5.75 3.70 -0.15
C GLN A 109 6.04 2.22 -0.51
N SER A 110 7.20 1.97 -1.10
CA SER A 110 7.62 0.62 -1.49
C SER A 110 7.87 -0.30 -0.29
N ASN A 111 8.19 0.27 0.87
CA ASN A 111 8.41 -0.42 2.14
C ASN A 111 7.16 -0.52 3.02
N GLY A 112 6.00 -0.05 2.56
CA GLY A 112 4.74 -0.10 3.29
C GLY A 112 4.65 0.80 4.54
N MET A 113 5.63 1.68 4.79
CA MET A 113 5.68 2.52 5.99
C MET A 113 4.74 3.73 5.95
N GLY A 114 4.14 4.01 4.79
CA GLY A 114 3.31 5.19 4.63
C GLY A 114 4.07 6.49 4.92
N ARG A 115 3.35 7.50 5.41
CA ARG A 115 3.94 8.81 5.75
C ARG A 115 3.38 9.29 7.07
N LYS A 116 4.26 9.52 8.01
CA LYS A 116 3.90 9.91 9.36
C LYS A 116 2.92 11.09 9.35
N GLY A 117 1.76 10.89 9.97
CA GLY A 117 0.71 11.90 10.12
C GLY A 117 -0.12 12.21 8.88
N THR A 118 0.13 11.54 7.73
CA THR A 118 -0.63 11.80 6.48
C THR A 118 -1.07 10.53 5.76
N ILE A 119 -0.26 9.48 5.74
CA ILE A 119 -0.60 8.19 5.11
C ILE A 119 -0.26 7.07 6.09
N PRO A 120 -1.22 6.22 6.48
CA PRO A 120 -0.99 5.15 7.45
C PRO A 120 0.05 4.14 6.94
N ALA A 121 0.83 3.59 7.87
CA ALA A 121 1.67 2.44 7.60
C ALA A 121 0.81 1.19 7.34
N LEU A 122 1.23 0.37 6.39
CA LEU A 122 0.71 -0.98 6.14
C LEU A 122 1.62 -2.03 6.79
N ALA A 123 2.93 -1.75 6.84
CA ALA A 123 3.90 -2.57 7.53
C ALA A 123 3.62 -2.58 9.03
N GLY A 124 3.39 -3.77 9.57
CA GLY A 124 3.11 -3.98 10.98
C GLY A 124 1.81 -3.35 11.49
N ASN A 125 0.85 -3.09 10.65
CA ASN A 125 -0.47 -2.56 11.03
C ASN A 125 -1.40 -3.71 11.40
N ASP A 126 -1.94 -3.71 12.63
CA ASP A 126 -2.80 -4.78 13.15
C ASP A 126 -4.07 -4.98 12.31
N SER A 127 -4.63 -3.93 11.71
CA SER A 127 -5.75 -4.06 10.76
C SER A 127 -5.36 -4.80 9.47
N VAL A 128 -4.09 -4.73 9.09
CA VAL A 128 -3.53 -5.44 7.92
C VAL A 128 -3.17 -6.88 8.29
N THR A 129 -2.63 -7.09 9.49
CA THR A 129 -2.16 -8.40 9.95
C THR A 129 -3.21 -9.21 10.70
N ALA A 130 -4.43 -8.71 10.85
CA ALA A 130 -5.55 -9.45 11.43
C ALA A 130 -5.72 -10.83 10.77
N SER A 131 -6.26 -11.81 11.48
CA SER A 131 -6.50 -13.18 10.97
C SER A 131 -7.30 -13.19 9.66
N GLU A 132 -8.24 -12.25 9.52
CA GLU A 132 -9.10 -12.13 8.35
C GLU A 132 -8.69 -10.96 7.43
N PRO A 133 -8.82 -11.08 6.09
CA PRO A 133 -8.36 -10.10 5.13
C PRO A 133 -9.34 -8.92 4.94
N TYR A 134 -10.45 -8.90 5.66
CA TYR A 134 -11.60 -8.01 5.39
C TYR A 134 -11.24 -6.53 5.41
N ASN A 135 -10.47 -6.08 6.42
CA ASN A 135 -10.11 -4.66 6.54
C ASN A 135 -9.31 -4.16 5.33
N VAL A 136 -8.39 -4.99 4.84
CA VAL A 136 -7.59 -4.65 3.64
C VAL A 136 -8.47 -4.64 2.39
N ILE A 137 -9.39 -5.60 2.27
CA ILE A 137 -10.36 -5.67 1.15
C ILE A 137 -11.29 -4.45 1.19
N MET A 138 -11.90 -4.16 2.35
CA MET A 138 -12.82 -3.03 2.52
C MET A 138 -12.14 -1.69 2.29
N ALA A 139 -10.92 -1.50 2.78
CA ALA A 139 -10.12 -0.32 2.51
C ALA A 139 -9.93 -0.06 1.00
N MET A 140 -9.71 -1.10 0.22
CA MET A 140 -9.58 -0.97 -1.23
C MET A 140 -10.92 -0.77 -1.93
N LEU A 141 -11.99 -1.40 -1.45
CA LEU A 141 -13.31 -1.29 -2.08
C LEU A 141 -13.99 0.05 -1.79
N GLU A 142 -13.91 0.55 -0.56
CA GLU A 142 -14.61 1.78 -0.15
C GLU A 142 -13.71 3.02 -0.18
N GLY A 143 -12.41 2.85 0.06
CA GLY A 143 -11.52 3.97 0.31
C GLY A 143 -11.76 4.62 1.67
N PHE A 144 -11.13 5.75 1.89
CA PHE A 144 -11.28 6.55 3.12
C PHE A 144 -11.39 8.03 2.80
N GLN A 145 -12.24 8.71 3.56
CA GLN A 145 -12.31 10.16 3.56
C GLN A 145 -11.10 10.73 4.35
N PRO A 146 -10.61 11.92 3.97
CA PRO A 146 -9.54 12.57 4.71
C PRO A 146 -10.02 12.94 6.11
N GLN A 147 -9.08 12.93 7.05
CA GLN A 147 -9.37 13.22 8.44
C GLN A 147 -8.21 13.99 9.10
N GLY A 148 -8.43 15.24 9.40
CA GLY A 148 -7.37 16.11 9.90
C GLY A 148 -6.24 16.21 8.89
N THR A 149 -5.03 15.81 9.28
CA THR A 149 -3.85 15.78 8.39
C THR A 149 -3.75 14.50 7.54
N TRP A 150 -4.59 13.49 7.81
CA TRP A 150 -4.58 12.23 7.07
C TRP A 150 -5.26 12.39 5.72
N GLY A 151 -4.56 11.94 4.66
CA GLY A 151 -5.06 12.02 3.31
C GLY A 151 -6.21 11.06 3.02
N ALA A 152 -6.97 11.36 1.98
CA ALA A 152 -7.98 10.44 1.44
C ALA A 152 -7.31 9.23 0.78
N MET A 153 -7.98 8.08 0.82
CA MET A 153 -7.70 6.93 -0.03
C MET A 153 -8.89 6.72 -0.97
N GLY A 154 -8.68 6.81 -2.26
CA GLY A 154 -9.74 6.58 -3.24
C GLY A 154 -10.17 5.11 -3.28
N SER A 155 -11.44 4.84 -3.61
CA SER A 155 -11.93 3.49 -3.90
C SER A 155 -11.26 2.91 -5.14
N PHE A 156 -10.97 1.62 -5.09
CA PHE A 156 -10.46 0.82 -6.21
C PHE A 156 -11.54 -0.11 -6.79
N ALA A 157 -12.79 -0.02 -6.31
CA ALA A 157 -13.86 -0.94 -6.68
C ALA A 157 -14.10 -1.00 -8.20
N ASP A 158 -14.03 0.13 -8.90
CA ASP A 158 -14.26 0.22 -10.34
C ASP A 158 -12.98 0.02 -11.18
N ARG A 159 -11.81 -0.08 -10.54
CA ARG A 159 -10.51 -0.09 -11.20
C ARG A 159 -9.78 -1.40 -11.13
N LEU A 160 -9.97 -2.15 -10.06
CA LEU A 160 -9.35 -3.44 -9.81
C LEU A 160 -10.42 -4.51 -9.70
N ASN A 161 -10.22 -5.63 -10.41
CA ASN A 161 -11.09 -6.79 -10.30
C ASN A 161 -10.79 -7.59 -9.01
N ASP A 162 -11.61 -8.59 -8.74
CA ASP A 162 -11.53 -9.38 -7.50
C ASP A 162 -10.22 -10.17 -7.38
N ASP A 163 -9.67 -10.67 -8.51
CA ASP A 163 -8.37 -11.34 -8.53
C ASP A 163 -7.23 -10.37 -8.15
N GLN A 164 -7.29 -9.15 -8.68
CA GLN A 164 -6.28 -8.13 -8.41
C GLN A 164 -6.31 -7.64 -6.96
N ILE A 165 -7.50 -7.36 -6.43
CA ILE A 165 -7.68 -6.95 -5.04
C ILE A 165 -7.22 -8.05 -4.09
N SER A 166 -7.61 -9.32 -4.33
CA SER A 166 -7.18 -10.44 -3.50
C SER A 166 -5.66 -10.64 -3.52
N ALA A 167 -5.02 -10.45 -4.68
CA ALA A 167 -3.57 -10.56 -4.82
C ALA A 167 -2.83 -9.45 -4.06
N ILE A 168 -3.30 -8.19 -4.15
CA ILE A 168 -2.76 -7.06 -3.38
C ILE A 168 -2.93 -7.30 -1.88
N ALA A 169 -4.13 -7.70 -1.44
CA ALA A 169 -4.41 -7.99 -0.03
C ALA A 169 -3.43 -9.03 0.54
N ASN A 170 -3.24 -10.14 -0.17
CA ASN A 170 -2.32 -11.19 0.26
C ASN A 170 -0.86 -10.71 0.30
N TYR A 171 -0.42 -9.91 -0.68
CA TYR A 171 0.91 -9.34 -0.68
C TYR A 171 1.12 -8.40 0.53
N VAL A 172 0.23 -7.45 0.74
CA VAL A 172 0.33 -6.47 1.83
C VAL A 172 0.34 -7.15 3.20
N ARG A 173 -0.42 -8.23 3.36
CA ARG A 173 -0.53 -9.01 4.59
C ARG A 173 0.71 -9.87 4.90
N THR A 174 1.60 -10.07 3.92
CA THR A 174 2.81 -10.91 4.05
C THR A 174 4.11 -10.19 3.77
N ALA A 175 4.05 -8.91 3.34
CA ALA A 175 5.23 -8.12 3.01
C ALA A 175 5.78 -7.37 4.23
N TRP A 176 7.02 -6.93 4.14
CA TRP A 176 7.69 -6.00 5.09
C TRP A 176 7.72 -6.49 6.54
N GLY A 177 7.72 -7.80 6.76
CA GLY A 177 7.68 -8.41 8.09
C GLY A 177 6.25 -8.65 8.61
N ASN A 178 5.21 -8.33 7.86
CA ASN A 178 3.87 -8.81 8.14
C ASN A 178 3.83 -10.34 7.97
N ASP A 179 3.21 -11.04 8.90
CA ASP A 179 3.10 -12.50 8.91
C ASP A 179 1.63 -12.93 9.13
N ALA A 180 0.73 -12.37 8.32
CA ALA A 180 -0.69 -12.74 8.35
C ALA A 180 -1.02 -13.79 7.28
N PRO A 181 -2.08 -14.60 7.47
CA PRO A 181 -2.50 -15.58 6.48
C PRO A 181 -2.83 -14.92 5.13
N PRO A 182 -2.26 -15.36 3.99
CA PRO A 182 -2.63 -14.88 2.67
C PRO A 182 -3.92 -15.55 2.18
N ASN A 183 -5.01 -15.34 2.91
CA ASN A 183 -6.30 -16.00 2.75
C ASN A 183 -7.36 -15.17 1.99
N ALA A 184 -6.99 -14.00 1.45
CA ALA A 184 -7.87 -13.26 0.55
C ALA A 184 -8.08 -14.04 -0.76
N THR A 185 -9.34 -14.21 -1.15
CA THR A 185 -9.73 -14.90 -2.39
C THR A 185 -10.58 -13.99 -3.26
N PRO A 186 -10.62 -14.19 -4.60
CA PRO A 186 -11.52 -13.45 -5.48
C PRO A 186 -12.99 -13.59 -5.05
N TRP A 187 -13.36 -14.75 -4.53
CA TRP A 187 -14.71 -14.98 -4.01
C TRP A 187 -15.03 -14.09 -2.80
N SER A 188 -14.10 -13.99 -1.84
CA SER A 188 -14.28 -13.11 -0.68
C SER A 188 -14.38 -11.64 -1.09
N VAL A 189 -13.54 -11.20 -2.02
CA VAL A 189 -13.61 -9.83 -2.58
C VAL A 189 -14.96 -9.59 -3.27
N GLY A 190 -15.41 -10.52 -4.13
CA GLY A 190 -16.68 -10.39 -4.85
C GLY A 190 -17.90 -10.33 -3.92
N ASN A 191 -17.87 -11.04 -2.80
CA ASN A 191 -18.91 -10.94 -1.80
C ASN A 191 -18.97 -9.57 -1.14
N TRP A 192 -17.81 -9.02 -0.75
CA TRP A 192 -17.74 -7.71 -0.12
C TRP A 192 -18.02 -6.57 -1.10
N ARG A 193 -17.59 -6.70 -2.36
CA ARG A 193 -17.89 -5.71 -3.41
C ARG A 193 -19.40 -5.48 -3.60
N LYS A 194 -20.22 -6.51 -3.44
CA LYS A 194 -21.70 -6.39 -3.55
C LYS A 194 -22.29 -5.48 -2.46
N ASN A 195 -21.62 -5.39 -1.31
CA ASN A 195 -22.10 -4.67 -0.14
C ASN A 195 -21.33 -3.36 0.11
N ALA A 196 -20.18 -3.16 -0.58
CA ALA A 196 -19.42 -1.94 -0.46
C ALA A 196 -20.20 -0.78 -1.09
N THR A 197 -20.48 0.22 -0.30
CA THR A 197 -20.89 1.52 -0.82
C THR A 197 -19.61 2.28 -1.13
N ALA A 198 -19.32 2.47 -2.42
CA ALA A 198 -18.22 3.36 -2.83
C ALA A 198 -18.38 4.67 -2.07
N ALA A 199 -17.36 5.07 -1.32
CA ALA A 199 -17.37 6.33 -0.58
C ALA A 199 -17.72 7.44 -1.57
N ALA A 200 -18.98 7.82 -1.59
CA ALA A 200 -19.54 8.74 -2.57
C ALA A 200 -18.78 10.06 -2.48
N GLY A 201 -18.08 10.39 -3.56
CA GLY A 201 -17.27 11.55 -3.82
C GLY A 201 -17.52 12.76 -2.92
N ASN A 202 -16.80 12.84 -1.84
CA ASN A 202 -16.64 14.05 -1.08
C ASN A 202 -15.30 14.69 -1.46
N THR A 203 -15.39 15.93 -1.87
CA THR A 203 -14.31 16.78 -2.34
C THR A 203 -13.40 17.22 -1.19
N HIS A 204 -12.30 16.48 -1.01
CA HIS A 204 -11.23 16.90 -0.09
C HIS A 204 -9.87 16.74 -0.76
N ALA A 205 -9.00 17.71 -0.56
CA ALA A 205 -7.75 17.84 -1.29
C ALA A 205 -6.80 16.64 -1.07
N LEU A 206 -6.55 15.88 -2.12
CA LEU A 206 -5.50 14.87 -2.16
C LEU A 206 -4.16 15.56 -1.85
N LEU A 207 -3.62 15.32 -0.67
CA LEU A 207 -2.29 15.80 -0.31
C LEU A 207 -1.26 14.92 -1.03
N CYS A 208 -0.57 15.51 -2.00
CA CYS A 208 0.51 14.81 -2.67
C CYS A 208 1.59 14.40 -1.66
N PRO A 209 2.13 13.19 -1.80
CA PRO A 209 3.13 12.67 -0.91
C PRO A 209 4.34 13.62 -0.77
N ASN A 210 4.95 13.66 0.42
CA ASN A 210 6.15 14.44 0.69
C ASN A 210 7.37 13.51 0.80
N LEU A 211 8.08 13.30 -0.31
CA LEU A 211 9.28 12.46 -0.36
C LEU A 211 10.52 13.22 0.10
N ALA A 212 11.52 12.48 0.59
CA ALA A 212 12.84 13.04 0.86
C ALA A 212 13.40 13.71 -0.40
N GLN A 213 14.02 14.87 -0.24
CA GLN A 213 14.49 15.68 -1.38
C GLN A 213 15.37 14.90 -2.36
N GLY A 214 16.29 14.07 -1.87
CA GLY A 214 17.13 13.24 -2.72
C GLY A 214 16.38 12.24 -3.59
N VAL A 215 15.16 11.85 -3.20
CA VAL A 215 14.30 10.93 -3.96
C VAL A 215 13.45 11.69 -4.98
N ILE A 216 12.80 12.78 -4.57
CA ILE A 216 11.84 13.48 -5.41
C ILE A 216 12.48 14.49 -6.37
N GLN A 217 13.62 15.08 -6.00
CA GLN A 217 14.26 16.16 -6.78
C GLN A 217 14.53 15.80 -8.25
N PRO A 218 15.05 14.61 -8.59
CA PRO A 218 15.21 14.21 -9.98
C PRO A 218 13.88 14.13 -10.76
N ALA A 219 12.79 13.74 -10.10
CA ALA A 219 11.47 13.72 -10.70
C ALA A 219 10.87 15.12 -10.89
N LEU A 220 11.16 16.03 -9.95
CA LEU A 220 10.73 17.43 -10.02
C LEU A 220 11.52 18.26 -11.06
N SER A 221 12.62 17.74 -11.63
CA SER A 221 13.31 18.40 -12.73
C SER A 221 12.50 18.39 -14.04
N ALA A 222 11.51 17.50 -14.14
CA ALA A 222 10.55 17.54 -15.24
C ALA A 222 9.49 18.62 -14.98
N SER A 223 9.15 19.39 -16.03
CA SER A 223 8.08 20.38 -15.91
C SER A 223 6.70 19.73 -15.70
N PRO A 224 5.73 20.41 -15.07
CA PRO A 224 4.37 19.91 -14.94
C PRO A 224 3.76 19.46 -16.27
N GLU A 225 4.02 20.21 -17.34
CA GLU A 225 3.54 19.89 -18.69
C GLU A 225 4.16 18.61 -19.23
N ALA A 226 5.46 18.41 -19.00
CA ALA A 226 6.17 17.19 -19.42
C ALA A 226 5.60 15.96 -18.71
N LEU A 227 5.31 16.06 -17.41
CA LEU A 227 4.67 15.01 -16.63
C LEU A 227 3.25 14.69 -17.16
N LYS A 228 2.43 15.72 -17.42
CA LYS A 228 1.09 15.57 -17.97
C LYS A 228 1.10 14.97 -19.40
N GLN A 229 2.11 15.29 -20.20
CA GLN A 229 2.26 14.69 -21.53
C GLN A 229 2.74 13.24 -21.46
N ALA A 230 3.66 12.92 -20.57
CA ALA A 230 4.12 11.55 -20.34
C ALA A 230 2.98 10.61 -19.87
N ALA A 231 1.99 11.13 -19.15
CA ALA A 231 0.78 10.38 -18.79
C ALA A 231 0.02 9.81 -20.01
N LYS A 232 0.17 10.43 -21.19
CA LYS A 232 -0.58 10.11 -22.41
C LYS A 232 0.27 9.49 -23.51
N ASP A 233 1.59 9.40 -23.32
CA ASP A 233 2.54 8.98 -24.36
C ASP A 233 3.62 8.08 -23.78
N GLN A 234 3.68 6.83 -24.26
CA GLN A 234 4.60 5.82 -23.75
C GLN A 234 6.09 6.16 -24.03
N GLY A 235 6.39 6.79 -25.16
CA GLY A 235 7.76 7.20 -25.50
C GLY A 235 8.25 8.31 -24.56
N ARG A 236 7.40 9.28 -24.25
CA ARG A 236 7.68 10.33 -23.27
C ARG A 236 7.82 9.76 -21.85
N MET A 237 6.99 8.80 -21.48
CA MET A 237 7.10 8.10 -20.22
C MET A 237 8.44 7.34 -20.11
N ALA A 238 8.84 6.64 -21.16
CA ALA A 238 10.12 5.94 -21.21
C ALA A 238 11.31 6.93 -21.05
N THR A 239 11.25 8.08 -21.69
CA THR A 239 12.24 9.15 -21.55
C THR A 239 12.30 9.68 -20.10
N LEU A 240 11.14 9.90 -19.49
CA LEU A 240 11.04 10.39 -18.11
C LEU A 240 11.65 9.39 -17.12
N VAL A 241 11.35 8.10 -17.27
CA VAL A 241 11.91 7.00 -16.46
C VAL A 241 13.43 6.90 -16.65
N ALA A 242 13.93 6.98 -17.90
CA ALA A 242 15.35 6.94 -18.20
C ALA A 242 16.09 8.12 -17.57
N ASN A 243 15.56 9.33 -17.67
CA ASN A 243 16.15 10.52 -17.06
C ASN A 243 16.23 10.40 -15.53
N TYR A 244 15.17 9.90 -14.89
CA TYR A 244 15.17 9.67 -13.45
C TYR A 244 16.27 8.67 -13.04
N ARG A 245 16.37 7.54 -13.75
CA ARG A 245 17.40 6.52 -13.49
C ARG A 245 18.83 7.00 -13.74
N THR A 246 19.01 7.85 -14.74
CA THR A 246 20.31 8.48 -15.00
C THR A 246 20.71 9.40 -13.85
N ALA A 247 19.77 10.16 -13.30
CA ALA A 247 20.01 11.03 -12.15
C ALA A 247 20.16 10.25 -10.82
N ARG A 248 19.61 9.02 -10.74
CA ARG A 248 19.71 8.13 -9.57
C ARG A 248 19.98 6.68 -10.00
N PRO A 249 21.22 6.33 -10.29
CA PRO A 249 21.59 4.96 -10.63
C PRO A 249 21.27 3.97 -9.50
N GLY A 250 20.85 2.75 -9.86
CA GLY A 250 20.55 1.68 -8.89
C GLY A 250 19.19 1.81 -8.19
N THR A 251 18.35 2.77 -8.58
CA THR A 251 17.00 2.94 -8.03
C THR A 251 16.10 1.75 -8.38
N SER A 252 15.37 1.23 -7.40
CA SER A 252 14.38 0.16 -7.62
C SER A 252 13.20 0.64 -8.48
N ASN A 253 12.48 -0.29 -9.13
CA ASN A 253 11.27 0.04 -9.88
C ASN A 253 10.23 0.73 -9.00
N ALA A 254 10.04 0.25 -7.78
CA ALA A 254 9.09 0.83 -6.83
C ALA A 254 9.43 2.29 -6.48
N GLU A 255 10.70 2.61 -6.28
CA GLU A 255 11.17 3.96 -6.01
C GLU A 255 10.98 4.91 -7.21
N VAL A 256 11.18 4.41 -8.44
CA VAL A 256 10.90 5.16 -9.68
C VAL A 256 9.42 5.52 -9.77
N ILE A 257 8.54 4.52 -9.54
CA ILE A 257 7.09 4.71 -9.57
C ILE A 257 6.67 5.73 -8.51
N GLU A 258 7.16 5.59 -7.29
CA GLU A 258 6.84 6.46 -6.16
C GLU A 258 7.24 7.92 -6.43
N ALA A 259 8.47 8.14 -6.87
CA ALA A 259 9.01 9.49 -7.10
C ALA A 259 8.29 10.20 -8.26
N LEU A 260 8.15 9.54 -9.40
CA LEU A 260 7.52 10.13 -10.58
C LEU A 260 6.01 10.33 -10.38
N SER A 261 5.31 9.39 -9.72
CA SER A 261 3.88 9.56 -9.40
C SER A 261 3.63 10.69 -8.39
N THR A 262 4.56 10.88 -7.43
CA THR A 262 4.50 12.03 -6.50
C THR A 262 4.72 13.35 -7.23
N ALA A 263 5.66 13.42 -8.17
CA ALA A 263 5.87 14.60 -8.99
C ALA A 263 4.65 14.90 -9.88
N TYR A 264 4.06 13.87 -10.47
CA TYR A 264 2.83 14.01 -11.25
C TYR A 264 1.65 14.48 -10.40
N CYS A 265 1.45 13.92 -9.20
CA CYS A 265 0.45 14.39 -8.25
C CYS A 265 0.58 15.91 -8.01
N ARG A 266 1.79 16.41 -7.74
CA ARG A 266 2.04 17.85 -7.56
C ARG A 266 1.74 18.66 -8.82
N ALA A 267 2.00 18.10 -10.01
CA ALA A 267 1.73 18.76 -11.27
C ALA A 267 0.22 18.90 -11.56
N VAL A 268 -0.63 17.97 -11.06
CA VAL A 268 -2.07 17.99 -11.27
C VAL A 268 -2.88 18.50 -10.08
N SER A 269 -2.24 18.72 -8.92
CA SER A 269 -2.92 19.18 -7.70
C SER A 269 -3.55 20.58 -7.81
N SER A 270 -3.09 21.39 -8.74
CA SER A 270 -3.67 22.71 -9.05
C SER A 270 -4.78 22.66 -10.10
N ASP A 271 -4.99 21.51 -10.75
CA ASP A 271 -6.02 21.36 -11.76
C ASP A 271 -7.40 21.31 -11.09
N LYS A 272 -8.38 21.97 -11.70
CA LYS A 272 -9.76 21.97 -11.21
C LYS A 272 -10.48 20.67 -11.60
N ILE A 273 -10.03 19.55 -11.06
CA ILE A 273 -10.61 18.22 -11.27
C ILE A 273 -11.04 17.64 -9.91
N SER A 274 -12.00 16.72 -9.92
CA SER A 274 -12.42 16.04 -8.69
C SER A 274 -11.28 15.15 -8.16
N GLU A 275 -11.26 14.90 -6.86
CA GLU A 275 -10.25 14.04 -6.23
C GLU A 275 -10.30 12.61 -6.75
N ALA A 276 -11.48 12.06 -6.97
CA ALA A 276 -11.65 10.76 -7.59
C ALA A 276 -10.97 10.71 -8.97
N ARG A 277 -11.12 11.78 -9.75
CA ARG A 277 -10.44 11.90 -11.04
C ARG A 277 -8.94 12.02 -10.88
N MET A 278 -8.46 12.86 -9.96
CA MET A 278 -7.03 13.04 -9.69
C MET A 278 -6.39 11.73 -9.20
N SER A 279 -7.05 11.02 -8.30
CA SER A 279 -6.59 9.70 -7.82
C SER A 279 -6.49 8.69 -8.98
N ALA A 280 -7.49 8.64 -9.86
CA ALA A 280 -7.48 7.79 -11.05
C ALA A 280 -6.34 8.15 -12.02
N ASP A 281 -6.11 9.43 -12.25
CA ASP A 281 -5.05 9.92 -13.13
C ASP A 281 -3.66 9.60 -12.57
N ILE A 282 -3.44 9.75 -11.25
CA ILE A 282 -2.18 9.38 -10.57
C ILE A 282 -1.91 7.89 -10.67
N ALA A 283 -2.92 7.05 -10.44
CA ALA A 283 -2.76 5.61 -10.55
C ALA A 283 -2.55 5.17 -12.00
N GLY A 284 -3.23 5.77 -12.96
CA GLY A 284 -2.98 5.53 -14.38
C GLY A 284 -1.55 5.90 -14.79
N PHE A 285 -1.04 7.00 -14.26
CA PHE A 285 0.35 7.42 -14.46
C PHE A 285 1.34 6.40 -13.88
N ALA A 286 1.11 5.91 -12.65
CA ALA A 286 1.92 4.87 -12.02
C ALA A 286 1.92 3.55 -12.82
N GLN A 287 0.75 3.13 -13.32
CA GLN A 287 0.64 1.95 -14.20
C GLN A 287 1.43 2.13 -15.50
N HIS A 288 1.39 3.32 -16.08
CA HIS A 288 2.14 3.61 -17.31
C HIS A 288 3.65 3.53 -17.09
N ILE A 289 4.16 4.01 -15.93
CA ILE A 289 5.57 3.82 -15.53
C ILE A 289 5.90 2.34 -15.42
N ALA A 290 5.04 1.55 -14.77
CA ALA A 290 5.25 0.12 -14.55
C ALA A 290 5.35 -0.66 -15.88
N VAL A 291 4.51 -0.33 -16.87
CA VAL A 291 4.59 -0.91 -18.22
C VAL A 291 5.93 -0.63 -18.89
N VAL A 292 6.43 0.60 -18.81
CA VAL A 292 7.74 0.99 -19.33
C VAL A 292 8.87 0.22 -18.64
N LEU A 293 8.82 0.12 -17.32
CA LEU A 293 9.82 -0.60 -16.53
C LEU A 293 9.84 -2.11 -16.83
N ALA A 294 8.69 -2.73 -17.05
CA ALA A 294 8.57 -4.14 -17.43
C ALA A 294 9.15 -4.39 -18.83
N GLY A 295 8.90 -3.51 -19.79
CA GLY A 295 9.46 -3.58 -21.15
C GLY A 295 10.99 -3.45 -21.16
N SER A 296 11.54 -2.60 -20.29
CA SER A 296 12.99 -2.41 -20.16
C SER A 296 13.72 -3.64 -19.59
N SER A 297 13.05 -4.41 -18.73
CA SER A 297 13.59 -5.65 -18.15
C SER A 297 13.72 -6.79 -19.17
N ASN A 298 12.80 -6.86 -20.13
CA ASN A 298 12.82 -7.88 -21.18
C ASN A 298 13.89 -7.61 -22.26
N SER A 299 14.23 -6.36 -22.53
CA SER A 299 15.29 -6.00 -23.48
C SER A 299 16.69 -6.30 -22.93
N ALA A 300 16.90 -6.19 -21.63
CA ALA A 300 18.19 -6.54 -20.98
C ALA A 300 18.42 -8.06 -20.92
N ALA A 301 17.38 -8.85 -20.75
CA ALA A 301 17.49 -10.33 -20.74
C ALA A 301 17.73 -10.93 -22.14
N GLY A 302 17.29 -10.23 -23.20
CA GLY A 302 17.52 -10.67 -24.58
C GLY A 302 18.94 -10.38 -25.12
N ALA A 303 19.66 -9.43 -24.51
CA ALA A 303 21.01 -9.07 -24.96
C ALA A 303 22.10 -10.04 -24.48
N ASP A 304 21.86 -10.82 -23.41
CA ASP A 304 22.84 -11.75 -22.85
C ASP A 304 22.81 -13.16 -23.49
N HIS A 305 21.82 -13.47 -24.33
CA HIS A 305 21.74 -14.73 -25.07
C HIS A 305 22.31 -14.67 -26.51
N GLY A 306 22.76 -13.49 -26.99
CA GLY A 306 23.28 -13.30 -28.33
C GLY A 306 24.80 -13.46 -28.50
N ALA A 307 25.57 -13.61 -27.42
CA ALA A 307 27.06 -13.52 -27.46
C ALA A 307 27.83 -14.83 -27.24
N LYS A 308 27.18 -15.99 -27.28
CA LYS A 308 27.88 -17.29 -27.03
C LYS A 308 27.61 -18.38 -28.10
N THR A 309 27.59 -18.02 -29.40
CA THR A 309 27.67 -19.05 -30.45
C THR A 309 28.43 -18.52 -31.66
N SER A 310 29.73 -18.31 -31.52
CA SER A 310 30.64 -18.23 -32.65
C SER A 310 32.07 -18.42 -32.18
N SER A 311 32.47 -19.67 -31.93
CA SER A 311 33.84 -20.16 -32.07
C SER A 311 33.87 -21.62 -31.69
N LEU A 312 33.87 -22.51 -32.69
CA LEU A 312 34.50 -23.82 -32.70
C LEU A 312 34.04 -24.62 -33.93
N MET A 313 34.67 -24.35 -35.06
CA MET A 313 34.85 -25.35 -36.13
C MET A 313 36.23 -25.16 -36.74
N ALA A 314 37.22 -25.88 -36.24
CA ALA A 314 38.47 -26.19 -36.96
C ALA A 314 38.28 -27.53 -37.70
N PRO A 315 38.76 -27.68 -38.92
CA PRO A 315 38.58 -28.91 -39.70
C PRO A 315 39.58 -29.97 -39.24
N VAL A 316 39.07 -31.19 -39.01
CA VAL A 316 39.87 -32.38 -38.74
C VAL A 316 40.39 -32.92 -40.09
N ALA A 317 41.71 -33.03 -40.23
CA ALA A 317 42.40 -33.68 -41.35
C ALA A 317 42.25 -35.20 -41.25
N ALA A 318 41.97 -35.87 -42.37
CA ALA A 318 41.90 -37.32 -42.49
C ALA A 318 43.36 -37.98 -42.54
N PRO A 319 43.55 -39.11 -41.94
CA PRO A 319 44.78 -39.88 -42.10
C PRO A 319 44.75 -40.76 -43.36
N ARG A 320 45.93 -40.93 -43.94
CA ARG A 320 46.21 -41.89 -45.01
C ARG A 320 46.21 -43.32 -44.47
#